data_68712aa261fe4e815e62314d11339a91
#
_entry.id   68712aa261fe4e815e62314d11339a91
#
_cell.length_a   1.000
_cell.length_b   1.000
_cell.length_c   1.000
_cell.angle_alpha   90.00
_cell.angle_beta   90.00
_cell.angle_gamma   90.00
#
_symmetry.space_group_name_H-M   'P 1'
#
loop_
_entity.id
_entity.type
_entity.pdbx_description
1 polymer ?
#
loop_
_entity_poly.entity_id
_entity_poly.type
_entity_poly.pdbx_seq_one_letter_code
_entity_poly.pdbx_strand_id
1 'polypeptide(L)'
;MPIKRGNPPGMKNVRATVYNHYVRVDQPQSMIFVSGQVARDHDGNQVGAGSMLEQTRQCLRNIEKNLAAAGASLSDVVWTTVYTTDIREFKQIVAAREEFFKDNLPTSTMVEVSHLADPGLMVEITVIAAV
;
A
#
# COMPACT_ATOMS: atom_id res chain seq x y z
N MET A 1 -1.35 6.81 20.66
CA MET A 1 -0.06 6.14 20.41
C MET A 1 0.80 7.02 19.54
N PRO A 2 2.02 7.30 19.94
CA PRO A 2 2.88 8.17 19.14
C PRO A 2 3.48 7.45 17.94
N ILE A 3 3.17 7.96 16.78
CA ILE A 3 3.81 7.56 15.52
C ILE A 3 4.56 8.79 14.99
N LYS A 4 5.84 8.63 14.75
CA LYS A 4 6.66 9.68 14.13
C LYS A 4 6.97 9.27 12.69
N ARG A 5 6.59 10.12 11.77
CA ARG A 5 6.85 9.94 10.34
C ARG A 5 7.85 11.00 9.90
N GLY A 6 8.87 10.62 9.15
CA GLY A 6 9.88 11.60 8.84
C GLY A 6 10.78 11.28 7.67
N ASN A 7 11.51 12.34 7.31
CA ASN A 7 12.49 12.32 6.24
C ASN A 7 13.73 13.04 6.75
N PRO A 8 14.88 12.35 6.92
CA PRO A 8 16.09 13.00 7.44
C PRO A 8 16.58 14.10 6.51
N PRO A 9 17.27 15.12 7.05
CA PRO A 9 17.94 16.12 6.22
C PRO A 9 18.93 15.45 5.27
N GLY A 10 19.07 16.00 4.07
CA GLY A 10 20.04 15.50 3.09
C GLY A 10 19.55 14.32 2.25
N MET A 11 18.36 13.81 2.53
CA MET A 11 17.76 12.77 1.71
C MET A 11 16.76 13.38 0.71
N LYS A 12 16.53 12.66 -0.38
CA LYS A 12 15.56 13.08 -1.39
C LYS A 12 14.19 13.29 -0.77
N ASN A 13 13.55 14.41 -1.10
CA ASN A 13 12.17 14.65 -0.70
C ASN A 13 11.24 13.67 -1.42
N VAL A 14 10.54 12.83 -0.64
CA VAL A 14 9.69 11.77 -1.19
C VAL A 14 8.21 11.95 -0.85
N ARG A 15 7.84 13.04 -0.19
CA ARG A 15 6.42 13.27 0.17
C ARG A 15 5.51 13.29 -1.05
N ALA A 16 6.02 13.74 -2.20
CA ALA A 16 5.27 13.75 -3.45
C ALA A 16 5.07 12.35 -4.05
N THR A 17 5.65 11.31 -3.48
CA THR A 17 5.61 9.95 -4.00
C THR A 17 4.90 8.97 -3.04
N VAL A 18 4.04 9.47 -2.17
CA VAL A 18 3.14 8.72 -1.28
C VAL A 18 3.83 7.87 -0.22
N TYR A 19 5.04 8.27 0.25
CA TYR A 19 5.70 7.59 1.37
C TYR A 19 6.60 8.54 2.18
N ASN A 20 7.01 8.08 3.35
CA ASN A 20 8.05 8.70 4.16
C ASN A 20 9.28 7.79 4.21
N HIS A 21 10.47 8.35 4.45
CA HIS A 21 11.68 7.56 4.55
C HIS A 21 11.67 6.65 5.77
N TYR A 22 11.11 7.10 6.90
CA TYR A 22 10.97 6.25 8.09
C TYR A 22 9.65 6.50 8.79
N VAL A 23 9.23 5.50 9.53
CA VAL A 23 8.13 5.61 10.51
C VAL A 23 8.61 4.96 11.80
N ARG A 24 8.52 5.70 12.90
CA ARG A 24 8.80 5.18 14.23
C ARG A 24 7.48 4.98 14.96
N VAL A 25 7.30 3.81 15.55
CA VAL A 25 6.11 3.48 16.33
C VAL A 25 6.56 3.16 17.75
N ASP A 26 6.04 3.91 18.73
CA ASP A 26 6.35 3.70 20.14
C ASP A 26 5.15 3.10 20.84
N GLN A 27 5.36 1.95 21.50
CA GLN A 27 4.38 1.31 22.39
C GLN A 27 2.98 1.18 21.76
N PRO A 28 2.83 0.54 20.62
CA PRO A 28 1.51 0.36 20.00
C PRO A 28 0.65 -0.56 20.86
N GLN A 29 -0.64 -0.27 20.93
CA GLN A 29 -1.59 -1.17 21.57
C GLN A 29 -1.83 -2.41 20.69
N SER A 30 -1.85 -2.22 19.38
CA SER A 30 -2.07 -3.33 18.43
C SER A 30 -1.28 -3.10 17.15
N MET A 31 -0.77 -4.20 16.61
CA MET A 31 -0.20 -4.24 15.27
C MET A 31 -1.13 -5.06 14.39
N ILE A 32 -1.36 -4.59 13.17
CA ILE A 32 -2.28 -5.24 12.23
C ILE A 32 -1.50 -5.57 10.97
N PHE A 33 -1.46 -6.86 10.66
CA PHE A 33 -0.78 -7.40 9.48
C PHE A 33 -1.83 -7.78 8.46
N VAL A 34 -1.81 -7.14 7.31
CA VAL A 34 -2.75 -7.45 6.22
C VAL A 34 -2.00 -8.25 5.17
N SER A 35 -2.51 -9.43 4.84
CA SER A 35 -1.95 -10.25 3.77
C SER A 35 -1.91 -9.47 2.45
N GLY A 36 -1.00 -9.85 1.56
CA GLY A 36 -0.93 -9.24 0.23
C GLY A 36 -2.29 -9.25 -0.45
N GLN A 37 -2.75 -8.07 -0.86
CA GLN A 37 -4.03 -7.92 -1.56
C GLN A 37 -3.78 -7.72 -3.03
N VAL A 38 -4.51 -8.48 -3.83
CA VAL A 38 -4.51 -8.39 -5.29
C VAL A 38 -5.86 -7.87 -5.78
N ALA A 39 -5.96 -7.60 -7.08
CA ALA A 39 -7.17 -6.99 -7.65
C ALA A 39 -8.28 -8.01 -7.85
N ARG A 40 -8.90 -8.42 -6.76
CA ARG A 40 -10.07 -9.32 -6.75
C ARG A 40 -11.20 -8.71 -5.96
N ASP A 41 -12.44 -8.99 -6.41
CA ASP A 41 -13.63 -8.64 -5.64
C ASP A 41 -13.93 -9.73 -4.59
N HIS A 42 -15.05 -9.58 -3.86
CA HIS A 42 -15.41 -10.52 -2.78
C HIS A 42 -15.76 -11.92 -3.31
N ASP A 43 -16.08 -12.07 -4.58
CA ASP A 43 -16.33 -13.36 -5.22
C ASP A 43 -15.05 -14.01 -5.74
N GLY A 44 -13.91 -13.32 -5.64
CA GLY A 44 -12.62 -13.80 -6.12
C GLY A 44 -12.37 -13.51 -7.60
N ASN A 45 -13.26 -12.77 -8.27
CA ASN A 45 -13.07 -12.40 -9.67
C ASN A 45 -12.05 -11.27 -9.80
N GLN A 46 -11.20 -11.35 -10.84
CA GLN A 46 -10.26 -10.28 -11.13
C GLN A 46 -10.99 -9.01 -11.57
N VAL A 47 -10.52 -7.86 -11.07
CA VAL A 47 -11.04 -6.53 -11.37
C VAL A 47 -9.96 -5.73 -12.07
N GLY A 48 -10.33 -4.96 -13.10
CA GLY A 48 -9.40 -4.07 -13.77
C GLY A 48 -8.43 -4.76 -14.72
N ALA A 49 -8.90 -5.78 -15.47
CA ALA A 49 -8.07 -6.50 -16.43
C ALA A 49 -7.32 -5.55 -17.35
N GLY A 50 -5.98 -5.67 -17.40
CA GLY A 50 -5.12 -4.85 -18.24
C GLY A 50 -4.89 -3.43 -17.74
N SER A 51 -5.48 -3.02 -16.60
CA SER A 51 -5.35 -1.67 -16.07
C SER A 51 -4.61 -1.67 -14.73
N MET A 52 -3.36 -1.21 -14.72
CA MET A 52 -2.58 -1.07 -13.49
C MET A 52 -3.27 -0.12 -12.50
N LEU A 53 -3.85 0.97 -12.99
CA LEU A 53 -4.55 1.96 -12.16
C LEU A 53 -5.74 1.32 -11.44
N GLU A 54 -6.61 0.64 -12.18
CA GLU A 54 -7.80 0.01 -11.59
C GLU A 54 -7.45 -1.15 -10.66
N GLN A 55 -6.44 -1.93 -11.02
CA GLN A 55 -5.98 -3.01 -10.14
C GLN A 55 -5.41 -2.48 -8.83
N THR A 56 -4.62 -1.41 -8.89
CA THR A 56 -4.07 -0.78 -7.68
C THR A 56 -5.20 -0.24 -6.80
N ARG A 57 -6.19 0.41 -7.39
CA ARG A 57 -7.37 0.89 -6.66
C ARG A 57 -8.08 -0.25 -5.94
N GLN A 58 -8.24 -1.39 -6.61
CA GLN A 58 -8.92 -2.54 -6.00
C GLN A 58 -8.10 -3.13 -4.85
N CYS A 59 -6.79 -3.23 -4.99
CA CYS A 59 -5.92 -3.65 -3.89
C CYS A 59 -6.12 -2.76 -2.66
N LEU A 60 -6.15 -1.45 -2.86
CA LEU A 60 -6.31 -0.48 -1.77
C LEU A 60 -7.70 -0.54 -1.13
N ARG A 61 -8.76 -0.75 -1.92
CA ARG A 61 -10.11 -0.96 -1.38
C ARG A 61 -10.16 -2.22 -0.50
N ASN A 62 -9.50 -3.28 -0.93
CA ASN A 62 -9.43 -4.52 -0.16
C ASN A 62 -8.66 -4.31 1.14
N ILE A 63 -7.57 -3.55 1.10
CA ILE A 63 -6.80 -3.20 2.30
C ILE A 63 -7.64 -2.39 3.26
N GLU A 64 -8.38 -1.38 2.78
CA GLU A 64 -9.28 -0.59 3.63
C GLU A 64 -10.29 -1.46 4.36
N LYS A 65 -10.87 -2.43 3.67
CA LYS A 65 -11.85 -3.36 4.27
C LYS A 65 -11.23 -4.21 5.37
N ASN A 66 -10.03 -4.73 5.12
CA ASN A 66 -9.31 -5.53 6.11
C ASN A 66 -8.94 -4.71 7.34
N LEU A 67 -8.42 -3.49 7.12
CA LEU A 67 -8.07 -2.59 8.21
C LEU A 67 -9.30 -2.21 9.04
N ALA A 68 -10.41 -1.87 8.39
CA ALA A 68 -11.66 -1.53 9.09
C ALA A 68 -12.16 -2.69 9.95
N ALA A 69 -12.09 -3.92 9.45
CA ALA A 69 -12.48 -5.09 10.20
C ALA A 69 -11.58 -5.30 11.44
N ALA A 70 -10.34 -4.86 11.38
CA ALA A 70 -9.38 -4.96 12.47
C ALA A 70 -9.32 -3.72 13.36
N GLY A 71 -10.19 -2.73 13.13
CA GLY A 71 -10.25 -1.53 13.95
C GLY A 71 -9.27 -0.42 13.55
N ALA A 72 -8.85 -0.39 12.29
CA ALA A 72 -7.87 0.59 11.79
C ALA A 72 -8.30 1.19 10.46
N SER A 73 -7.50 2.11 9.96
CA SER A 73 -7.71 2.76 8.67
C SER A 73 -6.38 2.94 7.93
N LEU A 74 -6.43 3.41 6.70
CA LEU A 74 -5.21 3.66 5.91
C LEU A 74 -4.28 4.68 6.59
N SER A 75 -4.81 5.60 7.38
CA SER A 75 -3.99 6.56 8.12
C SER A 75 -3.14 5.91 9.21
N ASP A 76 -3.44 4.68 9.59
CA ASP A 76 -2.70 3.92 10.59
C ASP A 76 -1.60 3.05 9.97
N VAL A 77 -1.53 2.98 8.65
CA VAL A 77 -0.52 2.17 7.95
C VAL A 77 0.86 2.79 8.13
N VAL A 78 1.81 1.96 8.56
CA VAL A 78 3.19 2.40 8.82
C VAL A 78 4.19 1.83 7.84
N TRP A 79 3.85 0.77 7.15
CA TRP A 79 4.75 0.05 6.25
C TRP A 79 3.97 -0.53 5.08
N THR A 80 4.50 -0.36 3.87
CA THR A 80 3.94 -0.95 2.66
C THR A 80 5.02 -1.59 1.81
N THR A 81 4.68 -2.68 1.16
CA THR A 81 5.47 -3.23 0.05
C THR A 81 4.52 -3.43 -1.13
N VAL A 82 4.95 -2.96 -2.28
CA VAL A 82 4.22 -3.08 -3.54
C VAL A 82 5.01 -4.00 -4.47
N TYR A 83 4.35 -5.05 -4.94
CA TYR A 83 4.89 -5.97 -5.93
C TYR A 83 4.16 -5.71 -7.24
N THR A 84 4.90 -5.55 -8.33
CA THR A 84 4.28 -5.34 -9.64
C THR A 84 4.94 -6.23 -10.69
N THR A 85 4.18 -6.63 -11.69
CA THR A 85 4.73 -7.38 -12.82
C THR A 85 5.28 -6.46 -13.91
N ASP A 86 5.07 -5.14 -13.79
CA ASP A 86 5.60 -4.15 -14.74
C ASP A 86 5.92 -2.83 -14.05
N ILE A 87 7.19 -2.66 -13.65
CA ILE A 87 7.65 -1.45 -12.95
C ILE A 87 7.58 -0.20 -13.83
N ARG A 88 7.49 -0.35 -15.15
CA ARG A 88 7.37 0.79 -16.06
C ARG A 88 6.06 1.56 -15.82
N GLU A 89 5.06 0.91 -15.23
CA GLU A 89 3.77 1.52 -14.91
C GLU A 89 3.69 2.06 -13.47
N PHE A 90 4.84 2.33 -12.83
CA PHE A 90 4.84 2.79 -11.44
C PHE A 90 4.03 4.07 -11.23
N LYS A 91 3.94 4.94 -12.24
CA LYS A 91 3.17 6.19 -12.14
C LYS A 91 1.67 5.94 -11.93
N GLN A 92 1.15 4.87 -12.53
CA GLN A 92 -0.25 4.46 -12.34
C GLN A 92 -0.47 3.99 -10.91
N ILE A 93 0.47 3.25 -10.36
CA ILE A 93 0.41 2.79 -8.97
C ILE A 93 0.46 3.99 -8.01
N VAL A 94 1.37 4.93 -8.24
CA VAL A 94 1.47 6.16 -7.43
C VAL A 94 0.18 6.96 -7.50
N ALA A 95 -0.39 7.13 -8.71
CA ALA A 95 -1.64 7.88 -8.89
C ALA A 95 -2.79 7.28 -8.07
N ALA A 96 -2.95 5.96 -8.10
CA ALA A 96 -3.97 5.29 -7.29
C ALA A 96 -3.71 5.47 -5.79
N ARG A 97 -2.45 5.34 -5.35
CA ARG A 97 -2.10 5.50 -3.94
C ARG A 97 -2.38 6.92 -3.45
N GLU A 98 -2.16 7.94 -4.26
CA GLU A 98 -2.46 9.33 -3.90
C GLU A 98 -3.96 9.55 -3.66
N GLU A 99 -4.83 8.77 -4.27
CA GLU A 99 -6.27 8.85 -4.04
C GLU A 99 -6.66 8.34 -2.64
N PHE A 100 -5.89 7.40 -2.10
CA PHE A 100 -6.21 6.69 -0.85
C PHE A 100 -5.40 7.18 0.35
N PHE A 101 -4.10 7.44 0.17
CA PHE A 101 -3.24 7.94 1.24
C PHE A 101 -3.18 9.47 1.16
N LYS A 102 -3.56 10.15 2.25
CA LYS A 102 -3.62 11.61 2.31
C LYS A 102 -2.44 12.20 3.08
N ASP A 103 -2.52 12.27 4.40
CA ASP A 103 -1.51 12.96 5.21
C ASP A 103 -0.53 12.03 5.90
N ASN A 104 -1.01 10.90 6.39
CA ASN A 104 -0.20 9.94 7.15
C ASN A 104 0.39 8.91 6.20
N LEU A 105 1.54 9.23 5.61
CA LEU A 105 2.18 8.38 4.62
C LEU A 105 3.05 7.31 5.31
N PRO A 106 2.97 6.06 4.83
CA PRO A 106 3.80 4.97 5.35
C PRO A 106 5.22 4.98 4.77
N THR A 107 6.05 4.06 5.24
CA THR A 107 7.23 3.65 4.46
C THR A 107 6.77 2.83 3.27
N SER A 108 7.60 2.76 2.22
CA SER A 108 7.21 2.04 1.01
C SER A 108 8.43 1.45 0.32
N THR A 109 8.26 0.24 -0.17
CA THR A 109 9.20 -0.41 -1.09
C THR A 109 8.37 -0.93 -2.27
N MET A 110 8.85 -0.68 -3.49
CA MET A 110 8.21 -1.19 -4.70
C MET A 110 9.23 -2.01 -5.48
N VAL A 111 8.85 -3.21 -5.87
CA VAL A 111 9.71 -4.12 -6.62
C VAL A 111 8.95 -4.79 -7.76
N GLU A 112 9.64 -5.06 -8.84
CA GLU A 112 9.09 -5.87 -9.92
C GLU A 112 9.32 -7.35 -9.62
N VAL A 113 8.29 -8.16 -9.88
CA VAL A 113 8.34 -9.60 -9.74
C VAL A 113 7.97 -10.27 -11.07
N SER A 114 8.42 -11.50 -11.26
CA SER A 114 8.14 -12.22 -12.51
C SER A 114 6.65 -12.56 -12.66
N HIS A 115 6.00 -12.96 -11.57
CA HIS A 115 4.62 -13.42 -11.57
C HIS A 115 3.97 -13.13 -10.24
N LEU A 116 2.65 -12.99 -10.24
CA LEU A 116 1.80 -13.02 -9.06
C LEU A 116 1.00 -14.32 -9.06
N ALA A 117 0.05 -14.48 -8.13
CA ALA A 117 -0.64 -15.74 -7.92
C ALA A 117 -1.39 -16.26 -9.15
N ASP A 118 -1.97 -15.36 -9.95
CA ASP A 118 -2.69 -15.73 -11.17
C ASP A 118 -2.27 -14.86 -12.34
N PRO A 119 -2.35 -15.39 -13.59
CA PRO A 119 -2.16 -14.57 -14.78
C PRO A 119 -3.16 -13.42 -14.81
N GLY A 120 -2.72 -12.27 -15.27
CA GLY A 120 -3.56 -11.07 -15.34
C GLY A 120 -3.49 -10.18 -14.11
N LEU A 121 -3.04 -10.69 -12.97
CA LEU A 121 -2.75 -9.84 -11.80
C LEU A 121 -1.46 -9.08 -12.05
N MET A 122 -1.51 -7.75 -11.89
CA MET A 122 -0.38 -6.86 -12.23
C MET A 122 0.26 -6.22 -11.00
N VAL A 123 -0.42 -6.24 -9.87
CA VAL A 123 0.03 -5.58 -8.65
C VAL A 123 -0.51 -6.28 -7.42
N GLU A 124 0.32 -6.31 -6.38
CA GLU A 124 -0.03 -6.81 -5.05
C GLU A 124 0.52 -5.86 -4.00
N ILE A 125 -0.25 -5.57 -2.97
CA ILE A 125 0.17 -4.64 -1.91
C ILE A 125 -0.01 -5.31 -0.55
N THR A 126 1.05 -5.24 0.26
CA THR A 126 1.05 -5.71 1.65
C THR A 126 1.25 -4.52 2.57
N VAL A 127 0.50 -4.46 3.66
CA VAL A 127 0.65 -3.37 4.63
C VAL A 127 0.73 -3.89 6.07
N ILE A 128 1.35 -3.08 6.92
CA ILE A 128 1.31 -3.22 8.37
C ILE A 128 0.81 -1.90 8.93
N ALA A 129 -0.16 -1.96 9.82
CA ALA A 129 -0.69 -0.80 10.52
C ALA A 129 -0.44 -0.94 12.02
N ALA A 130 -0.47 0.20 12.73
CA ALA A 130 -0.30 0.26 14.17
C ALA A 130 -1.33 1.22 14.77
N VAL A 131 -1.96 0.81 15.84
CA VAL A 131 -2.91 1.63 16.61
C VAL A 131 -2.64 1.52 18.09
#